data_62a41ba3faa7fc77fc880e8e80e96f09
#
_entry.id   62a41ba3faa7fc77fc880e8e80e96f09
#
_cell.length_a   1.000
_cell.length_b   1.000
_cell.length_c   1.000
_cell.angle_alpha   90.00
_cell.angle_beta   90.00
_cell.angle_gamma   90.00
#
_symmetry.space_group_name_H-M   'P 1'
#
loop_
_entity.id
_entity.type
_entity.pdbx_description
1 polymer ?
#
loop_
_entity_poly.entity_id
_entity_poly.type
_entity_poly.pdbx_seq_one_letter_code
_entity_poly.pdbx_strand_id
1 'polypeptide(L)'
;MIIGSNPATVGFTNNFISKYQPIGIIQQSGGPEGDGFVEIKDINSKPKFQSSGNNIAEDVLGEVYDNIYVDNPSDVIHFKVPKGRLNKDEELKRQIKEMNVDIIISHGPERIGTEIISMAKYGGINIHWGLSPTYKGTHTVRWPLLHEKPEWIGVTIHKLDRNLDTGPILYQAKPDLQTDWSYRHIEYSLTKLSYDIVPKAMEEVLSGKSDVVNQDLSEGKTYFSKEYTEECESKLNNEYVSKQIENYLS
;
A
#
# COMPACT_ATOMS: atom_id res chain seq x y z
N MET A 1 13.21 1.56 6.93
CA MET A 1 13.23 0.64 5.75
C MET A 1 11.85 0.57 5.15
N ILE A 2 11.74 0.55 3.83
CA ILE A 2 10.46 0.41 3.11
C ILE A 2 10.40 -0.97 2.46
N ILE A 3 9.27 -1.65 2.59
CA ILE A 3 9.04 -2.98 1.97
C ILE A 3 7.74 -2.91 1.16
N GLY A 4 7.81 -3.19 -0.12
CA GLY A 4 6.62 -3.13 -0.97
C GLY A 4 6.74 -3.82 -2.32
N SER A 5 5.62 -4.00 -3.03
CA SER A 5 5.58 -4.82 -4.25
C SER A 5 4.79 -4.25 -5.43
N ASN A 6 4.11 -3.13 -5.30
CA ASN A 6 3.24 -2.61 -6.37
C ASN A 6 3.63 -1.19 -6.83
N PRO A 7 3.10 -0.68 -7.96
CA PRO A 7 3.42 0.66 -8.44
C PRO A 7 3.12 1.77 -7.43
N ALA A 8 2.02 1.68 -6.69
CA ALA A 8 1.70 2.65 -5.64
C ALA A 8 2.75 2.65 -4.53
N THR A 9 3.36 1.48 -4.24
CA THR A 9 4.49 1.37 -3.32
C THR A 9 5.72 2.09 -3.85
N VAL A 10 6.00 1.99 -5.15
CA VAL A 10 7.11 2.73 -5.77
C VAL A 10 6.88 4.23 -5.65
N GLY A 11 5.68 4.71 -5.99
CA GLY A 11 5.31 6.12 -5.84
C GLY A 11 5.43 6.60 -4.40
N PHE A 12 4.91 5.83 -3.43
CA PHE A 12 5.06 6.10 -2.01
C PHE A 12 6.52 6.14 -1.59
N THR A 13 7.33 5.17 -2.02
CA THR A 13 8.77 5.11 -1.73
C THR A 13 9.48 6.36 -2.22
N ASN A 14 9.23 6.79 -3.45
CA ASN A 14 9.85 7.97 -4.02
C ASN A 14 9.48 9.25 -3.25
N ASN A 15 8.22 9.41 -2.88
CA ASN A 15 7.78 10.54 -2.06
C ASN A 15 8.45 10.52 -0.67
N PHE A 16 8.55 9.32 -0.08
CA PHE A 16 9.15 9.14 1.23
C PHE A 16 10.65 9.43 1.23
N ILE A 17 11.37 8.99 0.19
CA ILE A 17 12.81 9.23 0.01
C ILE A 17 13.13 10.73 0.03
N SER A 18 12.28 11.57 -0.57
CA SER A 18 12.50 13.02 -0.60
C SER A 18 12.50 13.68 0.78
N LYS A 19 11.78 13.08 1.75
CA LYS A 19 11.60 13.68 3.09
C LYS A 19 12.42 12.99 4.18
N TYR A 20 12.55 11.67 4.13
CA TYR A 20 13.01 10.87 5.28
C TYR A 20 14.24 10.02 5.01
N GLN A 21 14.74 9.97 3.78
CA GLN A 21 15.94 9.22 3.37
C GLN A 21 16.00 7.82 3.98
N PRO A 22 15.17 6.87 3.52
CA PRO A 22 15.17 5.51 4.05
C PRO A 22 16.53 4.86 3.81
N ILE A 23 17.03 4.09 4.77
CA ILE A 23 18.31 3.39 4.67
C ILE A 23 18.27 2.21 3.70
N GLY A 24 17.09 1.69 3.39
CA GLY A 24 16.93 0.59 2.45
C GLY A 24 15.50 0.41 1.98
N ILE A 25 15.39 -0.15 0.79
CA ILE A 25 14.15 -0.50 0.13
C ILE A 25 14.18 -1.97 -0.24
N ILE A 26 13.15 -2.71 0.12
CA ILE A 26 12.93 -4.08 -0.33
C ILE A 26 11.74 -4.05 -1.30
N GLN A 27 12.03 -4.27 -2.57
CA GLN A 27 11.03 -4.43 -3.61
C GLN A 27 10.77 -5.91 -3.85
N GLN A 28 9.53 -6.34 -3.64
CA GLN A 28 9.13 -7.72 -3.92
C GLN A 28 8.54 -7.84 -5.32
N SER A 29 8.93 -8.87 -6.08
CA SER A 29 8.30 -9.19 -7.36
C SER A 29 6.91 -9.79 -7.17
N GLY A 30 6.07 -9.66 -8.18
CA GLY A 30 4.70 -10.18 -8.18
C GLY A 30 3.71 -9.21 -7.56
N GLY A 31 2.85 -8.71 -8.37
CA GLY A 31 1.71 -7.87 -8.07
C GLY A 31 0.63 -8.15 -9.11
N PRO A 32 -0.43 -7.35 -9.17
CA PRO A 32 -1.47 -7.48 -10.20
C PRO A 32 -0.95 -7.41 -11.65
N GLU A 33 0.29 -6.94 -11.85
CA GLU A 33 0.91 -6.71 -13.16
C GLU A 33 1.92 -7.81 -13.58
N GLY A 34 1.98 -8.95 -12.84
CA GLY A 34 2.83 -10.10 -13.19
C GLY A 34 4.08 -10.29 -12.31
N ASP A 35 4.91 -11.29 -12.67
CA ASP A 35 6.05 -11.73 -11.86
C ASP A 35 7.33 -10.86 -12.00
N GLY A 36 7.25 -9.75 -12.74
CA GLY A 36 8.37 -8.82 -12.94
C GLY A 36 8.60 -7.88 -11.75
N PHE A 37 9.82 -7.32 -11.71
CA PHE A 37 10.10 -6.16 -10.89
C PHE A 37 9.75 -4.91 -11.70
N VAL A 38 8.93 -4.02 -11.17
CA VAL A 38 8.83 -2.66 -11.70
C VAL A 38 10.22 -2.04 -11.52
N GLU A 39 10.94 -1.79 -12.59
CA GLU A 39 12.22 -1.13 -12.48
C GLU A 39 12.01 0.29 -11.97
N ILE A 40 12.56 0.58 -10.78
CA ILE A 40 12.76 1.95 -10.33
C ILE A 40 13.92 2.48 -11.16
N LYS A 41 13.71 2.61 -12.46
CA LYS A 41 14.67 3.12 -13.42
C LYS A 41 14.20 4.46 -13.89
N ASP A 42 15.18 5.35 -13.78
CA ASP A 42 15.30 6.54 -14.59
C ASP A 42 14.08 7.48 -14.60
N ILE A 43 14.30 8.64 -14.06
CA ILE A 43 13.44 9.83 -14.05
C ILE A 43 12.74 10.09 -15.39
N ASN A 44 13.26 9.54 -16.48
CA ASN A 44 12.76 9.73 -17.84
C ASN A 44 11.88 8.59 -18.38
N SER A 45 11.75 7.49 -17.68
CA SER A 45 10.85 6.41 -18.09
C SER A 45 9.53 6.49 -17.32
N LYS A 46 8.60 7.33 -17.80
CA LYS A 46 7.21 7.29 -17.35
C LYS A 46 6.71 5.85 -17.43
N PRO A 47 6.14 5.27 -16.35
CA PRO A 47 5.50 3.98 -16.46
C PRO A 47 4.42 4.10 -17.54
N LYS A 48 4.59 3.36 -18.64
CA LYS A 48 3.56 3.26 -19.68
C LYS A 48 2.43 2.42 -19.10
N PHE A 49 1.50 3.05 -18.40
CA PHE A 49 0.22 2.43 -18.15
C PHE A 49 -0.48 2.26 -19.51
N GLN A 50 -0.76 1.03 -19.88
CA GLN A 50 -1.69 0.79 -20.97
C GLN A 50 -3.06 1.28 -20.51
N SER A 51 -3.45 2.47 -20.97
CA SER A 51 -4.76 3.02 -20.74
C SER A 51 -5.79 2.15 -21.45
N SER A 52 -6.67 1.55 -20.70
CA SER A 52 -7.98 1.16 -21.24
C SER A 52 -8.86 2.41 -21.34
N GLY A 53 -8.51 3.29 -22.27
CA GLY A 53 -9.48 4.07 -23.02
C GLY A 53 -10.19 5.26 -22.40
N ASN A 54 -9.70 5.96 -21.34
CA ASN A 54 -10.24 7.27 -20.99
C ASN A 54 -9.13 8.21 -20.47
N ASN A 55 -8.89 9.30 -21.22
CA ASN A 55 -7.76 10.22 -21.06
C ASN A 55 -7.68 10.97 -19.71
N ILE A 56 -8.74 11.04 -18.93
CA ILE A 56 -8.79 11.78 -17.66
C ILE A 56 -7.93 11.08 -16.58
N ALA A 57 -7.83 9.76 -16.60
CA ALA A 57 -7.01 9.01 -15.66
C ALA A 57 -5.50 9.15 -15.90
N GLU A 58 -5.09 9.44 -17.13
CA GLU A 58 -3.67 9.64 -17.48
C GLU A 58 -3.16 10.97 -16.92
N ASP A 59 -3.93 12.04 -16.99
CA ASP A 59 -3.53 13.36 -16.48
C ASP A 59 -3.40 13.34 -14.95
N VAL A 60 -4.35 12.73 -14.26
CA VAL A 60 -4.38 12.68 -12.79
C VAL A 60 -3.29 11.74 -12.22
N LEU A 61 -3.07 10.58 -12.84
CA LEU A 61 -1.99 9.67 -12.46
C LEU A 61 -0.62 10.21 -12.92
N GLY A 62 -0.56 10.89 -14.07
CA GLY A 62 0.64 11.57 -14.55
C GLY A 62 1.13 12.61 -13.56
N GLU A 63 0.27 13.47 -13.02
CA GLU A 63 0.65 14.47 -12.02
C GLU A 63 1.19 13.85 -10.73
N VAL A 64 0.67 12.70 -10.31
CA VAL A 64 1.18 11.99 -9.11
C VAL A 64 2.55 11.38 -9.36
N TYR A 65 2.72 10.77 -10.52
CA TYR A 65 3.99 10.11 -10.85
C TYR A 65 5.03 11.12 -11.34
N ASP A 66 4.64 12.18 -12.04
CA ASP A 66 5.56 13.23 -12.51
C ASP A 66 6.14 14.08 -11.35
N ASN A 67 5.42 14.20 -10.24
CA ASN A 67 5.90 14.93 -9.04
C ASN A 67 6.63 14.04 -8.03
N ILE A 68 6.77 12.73 -8.27
CA ILE A 68 7.28 11.75 -7.30
C ILE A 68 8.72 11.31 -7.62
N TYR A 69 9.25 11.59 -8.79
CA TYR A 69 10.61 11.21 -9.16
C TYR A 69 11.65 12.16 -8.54
N VAL A 70 12.20 11.74 -7.41
CA VAL A 70 13.44 12.31 -6.88
C VAL A 70 14.57 11.39 -7.31
N ASP A 71 15.71 11.96 -7.69
CA ASP A 71 16.96 11.23 -7.93
C ASP A 71 17.15 10.19 -6.82
N ASN A 72 17.29 8.91 -7.18
CA ASN A 72 17.54 7.86 -6.22
C ASN A 72 18.81 8.24 -5.46
N PRO A 73 18.74 8.61 -4.17
CA PRO A 73 19.94 8.98 -3.45
C PRO A 73 20.87 7.77 -3.53
N SER A 74 22.12 8.01 -3.94
CA SER A 74 23.16 6.98 -4.12
C SER A 74 23.39 6.09 -2.89
N ASP A 75 22.81 6.46 -1.77
CA ASP A 75 23.06 5.88 -0.45
C ASP A 75 21.92 4.95 0.04
N VAL A 76 20.82 4.80 -0.73
CA VAL A 76 19.71 3.89 -0.37
C VAL A 76 19.98 2.49 -0.92
N ILE A 77 20.11 1.52 -0.04
CA ILE A 77 20.32 0.12 -0.44
C ILE A 77 19.00 -0.46 -0.97
N HIS A 78 19.02 -1.00 -2.19
CA HIS A 78 17.85 -1.55 -2.85
C HIS A 78 17.97 -3.07 -3.03
N PHE A 79 17.05 -3.81 -2.42
CA PHE A 79 16.93 -5.26 -2.53
C PHE A 79 15.77 -5.63 -3.44
N LYS A 80 16.03 -6.50 -4.42
CA LYS A 80 14.99 -7.13 -5.26
C LYS A 80 14.75 -8.55 -4.79
N VAL A 81 13.58 -8.82 -4.24
CA VAL A 81 13.25 -10.09 -3.58
C VAL A 81 12.10 -10.78 -4.30
N PRO A 82 12.28 -11.99 -4.85
CA PRO A 82 11.19 -12.74 -5.47
C PRO A 82 10.07 -13.05 -4.46
N LYS A 83 8.81 -13.05 -4.93
CA LYS A 83 7.65 -13.45 -4.12
C LYS A 83 7.85 -14.81 -3.49
N GLY A 84 7.48 -14.97 -2.23
CA GLY A 84 7.65 -16.18 -1.44
C GLY A 84 9.06 -16.36 -0.86
N ARG A 85 9.98 -15.41 -1.09
CA ARG A 85 11.37 -15.46 -0.60
C ARG A 85 11.64 -14.53 0.57
N LEU A 86 10.87 -13.47 0.78
CA LEU A 86 11.11 -12.43 1.78
C LEU A 86 11.43 -13.02 3.18
N ASN A 87 10.61 -13.95 3.62
CA ASN A 87 10.76 -14.56 4.94
C ASN A 87 11.76 -15.73 5.00
N LYS A 88 12.31 -16.16 3.87
CA LYS A 88 13.18 -17.35 3.75
C LYS A 88 14.61 -17.04 3.34
N ASP A 89 14.88 -15.80 3.00
CA ASP A 89 16.19 -15.36 2.53
C ASP A 89 17.07 -14.97 3.72
N GLU A 90 17.94 -15.89 4.14
CA GLU A 90 18.81 -15.70 5.31
C GLU A 90 19.86 -14.61 5.09
N GLU A 91 20.32 -14.44 3.84
CA GLU A 91 21.27 -13.37 3.51
C GLU A 91 20.60 -11.99 3.60
N LEU A 92 19.38 -11.86 3.09
CA LEU A 92 18.56 -10.64 3.26
C LEU A 92 18.36 -10.32 4.74
N LYS A 93 17.98 -11.32 5.55
CA LYS A 93 17.78 -11.13 6.99
C LYS A 93 19.06 -10.66 7.68
N ARG A 94 20.20 -11.26 7.34
CA ARG A 94 21.50 -10.84 7.87
C ARG A 94 21.76 -9.36 7.54
N GLN A 95 21.53 -8.97 6.29
CA GLN A 95 21.74 -7.60 5.85
C GLN A 95 20.78 -6.61 6.54
N ILE A 96 19.49 -6.94 6.67
CA ILE A 96 18.52 -6.13 7.42
C ILE A 96 19.00 -5.91 8.87
N LYS A 97 19.49 -6.96 9.51
CA LYS A 97 19.98 -6.87 10.89
C LYS A 97 21.20 -5.97 11.02
N GLU A 98 22.14 -6.02 10.06
CA GLU A 98 23.34 -5.17 10.03
C GLU A 98 23.02 -3.69 9.77
N MET A 99 21.90 -3.40 9.11
CA MET A 99 21.47 -2.04 8.82
C MET A 99 20.93 -1.29 10.04
N ASN A 100 20.68 -1.94 11.17
CA ASN A 100 20.13 -1.32 12.39
C ASN A 100 18.85 -0.51 12.11
N VAL A 101 17.87 -1.13 11.49
CA VAL A 101 16.62 -0.51 11.08
C VAL A 101 15.84 -0.01 12.28
N ASP A 102 15.43 1.27 12.29
CA ASP A 102 14.56 1.80 13.33
C ASP A 102 13.12 1.33 13.15
N ILE A 103 12.55 1.46 11.97
CA ILE A 103 11.16 1.10 11.67
C ILE A 103 11.03 0.54 10.26
N ILE A 104 10.12 -0.42 10.10
CA ILE A 104 9.70 -0.94 8.79
C ILE A 104 8.40 -0.26 8.38
N ILE A 105 8.32 0.24 7.14
CA ILE A 105 7.08 0.72 6.52
C ILE A 105 6.74 -0.24 5.39
N SER A 106 5.57 -0.83 5.44
CA SER A 106 5.11 -1.87 4.52
C SER A 106 3.93 -1.40 3.69
N HIS A 107 3.93 -1.70 2.38
CA HIS A 107 2.77 -1.51 1.52
C HIS A 107 2.71 -2.60 0.43
N GLY A 108 1.76 -3.52 0.56
CA GLY A 108 1.42 -4.51 -0.44
C GLY A 108 2.40 -5.67 -0.68
N PRO A 109 3.44 -5.95 0.13
CA PRO A 109 4.23 -7.17 -0.01
C PRO A 109 3.45 -8.40 0.46
N GLU A 110 4.04 -9.58 0.32
CA GLU A 110 3.58 -10.75 1.07
C GLU A 110 3.68 -10.48 2.58
N ARG A 111 2.98 -11.29 3.39
CA ARG A 111 3.04 -11.17 4.85
C ARG A 111 4.48 -11.17 5.34
N ILE A 112 4.87 -10.14 6.08
CA ILE A 112 6.20 -10.02 6.69
C ILE A 112 6.23 -10.87 7.97
N GLY A 113 7.23 -11.74 8.07
CA GLY A 113 7.41 -12.61 9.24
C GLY A 113 7.83 -11.84 10.47
N THR A 114 7.45 -12.35 11.65
CA THR A 114 7.79 -11.74 12.94
C THR A 114 9.30 -11.60 13.16
N GLU A 115 10.09 -12.49 12.58
CA GLU A 115 11.55 -12.42 12.64
C GLU A 115 12.05 -11.12 11.98
N ILE A 116 11.59 -10.80 10.75
CA ILE A 116 11.96 -9.55 10.07
C ILE A 116 11.45 -8.34 10.84
N ILE A 117 10.19 -8.39 11.31
CA ILE A 117 9.60 -7.30 12.10
C ILE A 117 10.44 -7.01 13.35
N SER A 118 10.94 -8.04 14.02
CA SER A 118 11.74 -7.90 15.25
C SER A 118 13.17 -7.38 15.02
N MET A 119 13.64 -7.34 13.77
CA MET A 119 14.92 -6.73 13.42
C MET A 119 14.89 -5.21 13.45
N ALA A 120 13.70 -4.61 13.37
CA ALA A 120 13.53 -3.18 13.52
C ALA A 120 13.26 -2.80 14.98
N LYS A 121 13.97 -1.77 15.46
CA LYS A 121 13.93 -1.30 16.87
C LYS A 121 12.51 -1.00 17.36
N TYR A 122 11.68 -0.39 16.51
CA TYR A 122 10.29 -0.02 16.82
C TYR A 122 9.27 -0.90 16.08
N GLY A 123 9.72 -2.05 15.52
CA GLY A 123 8.87 -2.91 14.70
C GLY A 123 8.51 -2.28 13.37
N GLY A 124 7.24 -2.31 12.99
CA GLY A 124 6.82 -1.73 11.72
C GLY A 124 5.36 -1.32 11.68
N ILE A 125 5.02 -0.57 10.64
CA ILE A 125 3.66 -0.16 10.29
C ILE A 125 3.33 -0.63 8.88
N ASN A 126 2.06 -0.92 8.64
CA ASN A 126 1.54 -1.30 7.33
C ASN A 126 0.55 -0.28 6.81
N ILE A 127 0.65 0.01 5.52
CA ILE A 127 -0.32 0.78 4.75
C ILE A 127 -1.29 -0.21 4.14
N HIS A 128 -2.50 -0.25 4.66
CA HIS A 128 -3.56 -1.12 4.18
C HIS A 128 -4.67 -0.29 3.54
N TRP A 129 -4.95 -0.55 2.25
CA TRP A 129 -6.08 0.07 1.56
C TRP A 129 -7.34 -0.74 1.82
N GLY A 130 -7.96 -0.44 2.92
CA GLY A 130 -9.16 -1.04 3.45
C GLY A 130 -9.41 -0.54 4.88
N LEU A 131 -10.65 -0.48 5.30
CA LEU A 131 -10.97 -0.13 6.68
C LEU A 131 -11.01 -1.40 7.53
N SER A 132 -9.92 -1.64 8.26
CA SER A 132 -9.83 -2.71 9.25
C SER A 132 -10.68 -2.37 10.50
N PRO A 133 -11.26 -3.35 11.20
CA PRO A 133 -11.19 -4.79 10.95
C PRO A 133 -12.14 -5.31 9.87
N THR A 134 -13.01 -4.48 9.30
CA THR A 134 -14.10 -4.91 8.42
C THR A 134 -13.58 -5.52 7.11
N TYR A 135 -12.61 -4.88 6.47
CA TYR A 135 -11.99 -5.35 5.22
C TYR A 135 -10.49 -5.54 5.41
N LYS A 136 -10.04 -6.77 5.63
CA LYS A 136 -8.63 -7.18 5.76
C LYS A 136 -8.19 -8.02 4.56
N GLY A 137 -6.90 -8.07 4.24
CA GLY A 137 -6.34 -8.92 3.20
C GLY A 137 -6.18 -8.25 1.84
N THR A 138 -6.61 -8.92 0.77
CA THR A 138 -6.37 -8.49 -0.61
C THR A 138 -7.63 -7.94 -1.28
N HIS A 139 -7.45 -7.04 -2.27
CA HIS A 139 -8.53 -6.39 -3.03
C HIS A 139 -9.53 -5.61 -2.16
N THR A 140 -9.10 -5.10 -1.04
CA THR A 140 -9.94 -4.49 0.00
C THR A 140 -10.48 -3.10 -0.34
N VAL A 141 -10.09 -2.54 -1.48
CA VAL A 141 -10.76 -1.40 -2.11
C VAL A 141 -11.91 -1.85 -3.02
N ARG A 142 -11.78 -3.01 -3.64
CA ARG A 142 -12.72 -3.55 -4.62
C ARG A 142 -13.90 -4.24 -3.96
N TRP A 143 -13.66 -4.95 -2.86
CA TRP A 143 -14.72 -5.65 -2.12
C TRP A 143 -15.83 -4.73 -1.61
N PRO A 144 -15.57 -3.55 -1.03
CA PRO A 144 -16.63 -2.61 -0.67
C PRO A 144 -17.52 -2.22 -1.85
N LEU A 145 -16.93 -1.96 -3.03
CA LEU A 145 -17.69 -1.66 -4.24
C LEU A 145 -18.57 -2.84 -4.67
N LEU A 146 -18.02 -4.06 -4.69
CA LEU A 146 -18.77 -5.28 -5.04
C LEU A 146 -19.89 -5.61 -4.06
N HIS A 147 -19.73 -5.19 -2.81
CA HIS A 147 -20.74 -5.35 -1.75
C HIS A 147 -21.73 -4.17 -1.68
N GLU A 148 -21.61 -3.21 -2.59
CA GLU A 148 -22.46 -2.01 -2.63
C GLU A 148 -22.35 -1.16 -1.34
N LYS A 149 -21.13 -1.09 -0.78
CA LYS A 149 -20.78 -0.41 0.48
C LYS A 149 -19.56 0.49 0.32
N PRO A 150 -19.60 1.49 -0.57
CA PRO A 150 -18.44 2.37 -0.82
C PRO A 150 -18.02 3.19 0.42
N GLU A 151 -18.87 3.34 1.42
CA GLU A 151 -18.53 3.95 2.71
C GLU A 151 -17.41 3.24 3.48
N TRP A 152 -17.06 2.01 3.08
CA TRP A 152 -15.96 1.24 3.66
C TRP A 152 -14.64 1.33 2.88
N ILE A 153 -14.59 2.19 1.87
CA ILE A 153 -13.36 2.52 1.17
C ILE A 153 -12.52 3.45 2.04
N GLY A 154 -11.24 3.11 2.24
CA GLY A 154 -10.34 3.93 3.04
C GLY A 154 -8.96 3.32 3.20
N VAL A 155 -8.15 4.00 4.00
CA VAL A 155 -6.80 3.58 4.37
C VAL A 155 -6.75 3.30 5.86
N THR A 156 -6.13 2.21 6.25
CA THR A 156 -5.76 1.90 7.63
C THR A 156 -4.25 1.84 7.76
N ILE A 157 -3.67 2.61 8.65
CA ILE A 157 -2.29 2.46 9.09
C ILE A 157 -2.31 1.72 10.42
N HIS A 158 -1.70 0.54 10.46
CA HIS A 158 -1.66 -0.30 11.64
C HIS A 158 -0.25 -0.83 11.90
N LYS A 159 0.05 -1.21 13.14
CA LYS A 159 1.31 -1.88 13.46
C LYS A 159 1.39 -3.23 12.78
N LEU A 160 2.58 -3.61 12.32
CA LEU A 160 2.80 -4.97 11.83
C LEU A 160 2.74 -5.97 12.98
N ASP A 161 2.07 -7.07 12.76
CA ASP A 161 2.03 -8.21 13.66
C ASP A 161 2.22 -9.53 12.89
N ARG A 162 2.02 -10.66 13.57
CA ARG A 162 2.21 -12.00 12.96
C ARG A 162 1.15 -12.39 11.94
N ASN A 163 0.01 -11.73 11.93
CA ASN A 163 -1.12 -12.07 11.07
C ASN A 163 -1.26 -11.04 9.93
N LEU A 164 -2.27 -11.21 9.06
CA LEU A 164 -2.53 -10.31 7.94
C LEU A 164 -3.51 -9.23 8.36
N ASP A 165 -3.05 -7.97 8.36
CA ASP A 165 -3.84 -6.74 8.63
C ASP A 165 -4.60 -6.75 9.97
N THR A 166 -4.02 -7.38 11.01
CA THR A 166 -4.66 -7.53 12.34
C THR A 166 -4.02 -6.69 13.45
N GLY A 167 -2.91 -6.05 13.16
CA GLY A 167 -2.19 -5.24 14.16
C GLY A 167 -2.99 -4.02 14.65
N PRO A 168 -2.63 -3.49 15.81
CA PRO A 168 -3.30 -2.31 16.37
C PRO A 168 -3.29 -1.13 15.40
N ILE A 169 -4.44 -0.46 15.25
CA ILE A 169 -4.65 0.66 14.34
C ILE A 169 -4.04 1.92 14.95
N LEU A 170 -3.27 2.65 14.14
CA LEU A 170 -2.74 3.98 14.43
C LEU A 170 -3.65 5.05 13.83
N TYR A 171 -3.97 4.91 12.53
CA TYR A 171 -4.79 5.87 11.80
C TYR A 171 -5.73 5.18 10.82
N GLN A 172 -6.87 5.82 10.60
CA GLN A 172 -7.76 5.52 9.47
C GLN A 172 -8.18 6.81 8.80
N ALA A 173 -8.31 6.76 7.47
CA ALA A 173 -8.82 7.88 6.69
C ALA A 173 -9.68 7.37 5.54
N LYS A 174 -10.68 8.16 5.15
CA LYS A 174 -11.57 7.89 4.03
C LYS A 174 -11.37 8.95 2.95
N PRO A 175 -11.45 8.60 1.67
CA PRO A 175 -11.48 9.58 0.59
C PRO A 175 -12.84 10.30 0.58
N ASP A 176 -12.83 11.52 0.10
CA ASP A 176 -14.04 12.27 -0.23
C ASP A 176 -14.49 11.87 -1.65
N LEU A 177 -15.27 10.78 -1.74
CA LEU A 177 -15.68 10.17 -2.99
C LEU A 177 -16.50 11.14 -3.84
N GLN A 178 -16.27 11.15 -5.16
CA GLN A 178 -17.00 11.97 -6.12
C GLN A 178 -17.73 11.09 -7.13
N THR A 179 -18.89 11.49 -7.57
CA THR A 179 -19.79 10.70 -8.42
C THR A 179 -19.21 10.34 -9.79
N ASP A 180 -18.28 11.15 -10.31
CA ASP A 180 -17.59 10.94 -11.58
C ASP A 180 -16.32 10.08 -11.46
N TRP A 181 -16.01 9.58 -10.26
CA TRP A 181 -14.80 8.81 -10.05
C TRP A 181 -14.89 7.41 -10.64
N SER A 182 -13.81 7.04 -11.33
CA SER A 182 -13.47 5.66 -11.65
C SER A 182 -12.73 4.99 -10.48
N TYR A 183 -12.55 3.68 -10.58
CA TYR A 183 -11.71 2.93 -9.64
C TYR A 183 -10.30 3.53 -9.50
N ARG A 184 -9.71 4.03 -10.60
CA ARG A 184 -8.39 4.67 -10.59
C ARG A 184 -8.34 5.96 -9.78
N HIS A 185 -9.38 6.77 -9.82
CA HIS A 185 -9.49 7.97 -8.97
C HIS A 185 -9.51 7.60 -7.48
N ILE A 186 -10.18 6.50 -7.12
CA ILE A 186 -10.18 5.99 -5.75
C ILE A 186 -8.77 5.59 -5.33
N GLU A 187 -8.05 4.77 -6.11
CA GLU A 187 -6.67 4.35 -5.81
C GLU A 187 -5.73 5.56 -5.65
N TYR A 188 -5.88 6.56 -6.50
CA TYR A 188 -5.13 7.81 -6.42
C TYR A 188 -5.38 8.54 -5.10
N SER A 189 -6.66 8.70 -4.74
CA SER A 189 -7.04 9.37 -3.49
C SER A 189 -6.50 8.63 -2.27
N LEU A 190 -6.54 7.29 -2.25
CA LEU A 190 -5.95 6.48 -1.18
C LEU A 190 -4.43 6.64 -1.12
N THR A 191 -3.76 6.78 -2.27
CA THR A 191 -2.32 7.06 -2.33
C THR A 191 -2.02 8.39 -1.66
N LYS A 192 -2.74 9.45 -2.00
CA LYS A 192 -2.57 10.79 -1.36
C LYS A 192 -2.81 10.73 0.14
N LEU A 193 -3.91 10.12 0.58
CA LEU A 193 -4.19 9.95 2.00
C LEU A 193 -3.05 9.22 2.72
N SER A 194 -2.49 8.18 2.10
CA SER A 194 -1.34 7.45 2.67
C SER A 194 -0.14 8.36 2.86
N TYR A 195 0.16 9.24 1.89
CA TYR A 195 1.28 10.19 1.99
C TYR A 195 1.12 11.19 3.14
N ASP A 196 -0.13 11.56 3.46
CA ASP A 196 -0.42 12.52 4.52
C ASP A 196 -0.37 11.89 5.93
N ILE A 197 -0.78 10.64 6.07
CA ILE A 197 -0.95 10.01 7.39
C ILE A 197 0.22 9.12 7.82
N VAL A 198 0.95 8.51 6.87
CA VAL A 198 2.09 7.61 7.21
C VAL A 198 3.21 8.34 7.94
N PRO A 199 3.63 9.57 7.55
CA PRO A 199 4.64 10.30 8.29
C PRO A 199 4.25 10.53 9.77
N LYS A 200 2.99 10.87 10.03
CA LYS A 200 2.48 11.08 11.40
C LYS A 200 2.54 9.78 12.21
N ALA A 201 2.03 8.69 11.64
CA ALA A 201 2.07 7.38 12.29
C ALA A 201 3.50 6.92 12.58
N MET A 202 4.43 7.15 11.66
CA MET A 202 5.84 6.84 11.83
C MET A 202 6.46 7.65 12.97
N GLU A 203 6.26 8.97 13.00
CA GLU A 203 6.81 9.85 14.03
C GLU A 203 6.27 9.49 15.42
N GLU A 204 4.99 9.15 15.56
CA GLU A 204 4.41 8.69 16.83
C GLU A 204 5.03 7.37 17.29
N VAL A 205 5.21 6.40 16.39
CA VAL A 205 5.87 5.13 16.72
C VAL A 205 7.32 5.35 17.15
N LEU A 206 8.08 6.17 16.42
CA LEU A 206 9.47 6.49 16.73
C LEU A 206 9.61 7.24 18.05
N SER A 207 8.63 8.09 18.42
CA SER A 207 8.62 8.81 19.69
C SER A 207 8.25 7.94 20.89
N GLY A 208 7.77 6.71 20.66
CA GLY A 208 7.22 5.81 21.69
C GLY A 208 5.90 6.27 22.28
N LYS A 209 5.22 7.24 21.68
CA LYS A 209 3.96 7.83 22.17
C LYS A 209 2.76 7.49 21.27
N SER A 210 2.85 6.41 20.51
CA SER A 210 1.74 6.02 19.63
C SER A 210 0.52 5.61 20.43
N ASP A 211 -0.59 6.30 20.20
CA ASP A 211 -1.91 5.87 20.63
C ASP A 211 -2.46 4.87 19.63
N VAL A 212 -2.90 3.72 20.08
CA VAL A 212 -3.32 2.62 19.22
C VAL A 212 -4.66 2.04 19.64
N VAL A 213 -5.47 1.66 18.67
CA VAL A 213 -6.75 0.97 18.91
C VAL A 213 -6.58 -0.50 18.49
N ASN A 214 -6.79 -1.42 19.45
CA ASN A 214 -6.79 -2.84 19.13
C ASN A 214 -7.99 -3.19 18.25
N GLN A 215 -7.78 -4.00 17.23
CA GLN A 215 -8.85 -4.47 16.36
C GLN A 215 -9.69 -5.55 17.07
N ASP A 216 -11.01 -5.46 16.97
CA ASP A 216 -11.88 -6.61 17.25
C ASP A 216 -11.84 -7.56 16.06
N LEU A 217 -11.08 -8.64 16.20
CA LEU A 217 -10.90 -9.62 15.13
C LEU A 217 -12.12 -10.51 14.89
N SER A 218 -13.13 -10.44 15.74
CA SER A 218 -14.44 -11.09 15.52
C SER A 218 -15.26 -10.32 14.47
N GLU A 219 -14.92 -9.04 14.22
CA GLU A 219 -15.55 -8.21 13.20
C GLU A 219 -14.87 -8.36 11.84
N GLY A 220 -15.69 -8.21 10.78
CA GLY A 220 -15.24 -8.19 9.41
C GLY A 220 -14.67 -9.51 8.90
N LYS A 221 -13.98 -9.44 7.76
CA LYS A 221 -13.47 -10.61 7.05
C LYS A 221 -12.05 -10.35 6.52
N THR A 222 -11.22 -11.40 6.48
CA THR A 222 -9.97 -11.42 5.73
C THR A 222 -10.21 -12.03 4.35
N TYR A 223 -9.98 -11.23 3.31
CA TYR A 223 -10.14 -11.63 1.92
C TYR A 223 -8.81 -12.10 1.34
N PHE A 224 -8.84 -13.19 0.60
CA PHE A 224 -7.65 -13.75 -0.07
C PHE A 224 -7.76 -13.59 -1.58
N SER A 225 -6.62 -13.47 -2.26
CA SER A 225 -6.58 -13.27 -3.72
C SER A 225 -7.35 -14.31 -4.51
N LYS A 226 -7.40 -15.58 -4.04
CA LYS A 226 -8.14 -16.66 -4.67
C LYS A 226 -9.68 -16.48 -4.69
N GLU A 227 -10.19 -15.58 -3.84
CA GLU A 227 -11.63 -15.25 -3.78
C GLU A 227 -12.02 -14.20 -4.82
N TYR A 228 -11.04 -13.46 -5.34
CA TYR A 228 -11.25 -12.43 -6.35
C TYR A 228 -11.11 -13.03 -7.75
N THR A 229 -12.24 -13.18 -8.46
CA THR A 229 -12.33 -13.85 -9.76
C THR A 229 -12.36 -12.85 -10.92
N GLU A 230 -12.23 -13.35 -12.16
CA GLU A 230 -12.43 -12.54 -13.37
C GLU A 230 -13.85 -11.95 -13.46
N GLU A 231 -14.85 -12.63 -12.90
CA GLU A 231 -16.21 -12.11 -12.80
C GLU A 231 -16.26 -10.86 -11.90
N CYS A 232 -15.57 -10.91 -10.75
CA CYS A 232 -15.43 -9.74 -9.86
C CYS A 232 -14.77 -8.56 -10.59
N GLU A 233 -13.70 -8.81 -11.34
CA GLU A 233 -13.00 -7.79 -12.11
C GLU A 233 -13.88 -7.18 -13.20
N SER A 234 -14.59 -8.01 -13.97
CA SER A 234 -15.44 -7.57 -15.07
C SER A 234 -16.63 -6.72 -14.61
N LYS A 235 -17.10 -6.94 -13.38
CA LYS A 235 -18.20 -6.17 -12.78
C LYS A 235 -17.78 -4.74 -12.42
N LEU A 236 -16.50 -4.51 -12.09
CA LEU A 236 -15.99 -3.21 -11.62
C LEU A 236 -15.63 -2.25 -12.77
N ASN A 237 -16.49 -2.15 -13.79
CA ASN A 237 -16.34 -1.11 -14.82
C ASN A 237 -16.67 0.29 -14.27
N ASN A 238 -16.32 1.33 -15.01
CA ASN A 238 -16.49 2.72 -14.57
C ASN A 238 -17.94 3.08 -14.27
N GLU A 239 -18.90 2.60 -15.08
CA GLU A 239 -20.32 2.86 -14.88
C GLU A 239 -20.83 2.25 -13.57
N TYR A 240 -20.42 1.01 -13.28
CA TYR A 240 -20.77 0.34 -12.02
C TYR A 240 -20.19 1.10 -10.82
N VAL A 241 -18.90 1.47 -10.88
CA VAL A 241 -18.22 2.20 -9.78
C VAL A 241 -18.91 3.55 -9.52
N SER A 242 -19.15 4.34 -10.56
CA SER A 242 -19.83 5.64 -10.46
C SER A 242 -21.22 5.48 -9.85
N LYS A 243 -21.99 4.49 -10.29
CA LYS A 243 -23.33 4.20 -9.73
C LYS A 243 -23.30 3.84 -8.24
N GLN A 244 -22.29 3.06 -7.80
CA GLN A 244 -22.15 2.73 -6.36
C GLN A 244 -21.87 3.99 -5.54
N ILE A 245 -21.04 4.90 -6.05
CA ILE A 245 -20.73 6.17 -5.38
C ILE A 245 -21.95 7.08 -5.35
N GLU A 246 -22.68 7.21 -6.48
CA GLU A 246 -23.93 7.99 -6.56
C GLU A 246 -24.95 7.53 -5.53
N ASN A 247 -25.19 6.21 -5.44
CA ASN A 247 -26.14 5.63 -4.49
C ASN A 247 -25.74 5.90 -3.03
N TYR A 248 -24.45 5.97 -2.75
CA TYR A 248 -23.92 6.27 -1.41
C TYR A 248 -24.06 7.75 -1.05
N LEU A 249 -23.91 8.66 -2.02
CA LEU A 249 -23.94 10.11 -1.80
C LEU A 249 -25.36 10.71 -1.86
N SER A 250 -26.35 9.94 -2.32
CA SER A 250 -27.78 10.36 -2.40
C SER A 250 -28.48 10.23 -1.04
#